data_bd2f49009e87e5e7698c41f147b59f04
#
_entry.id   bd2f49009e87e5e7698c41f147b59f04
#
_cell.length_a   1.000
_cell.length_b   1.000
_cell.length_c   1.000
_cell.angle_alpha   90.00
_cell.angle_beta   90.00
_cell.angle_gamma   90.00
#
_symmetry.space_group_name_H-M   'P 1'
#
loop_
_entity.id
_entity.type
_entity.pdbx_description
1 polymer ?
#
loop_
_entity_poly.entity_id
_entity_poly.type
_entity_poly.pdbx_seq_one_letter_code
_entity_poly.pdbx_strand_id
1 'polypeptide(L)'
;MGAFPSGRRRRARVVLAAACGAAAIAVTAAACGSSGSSGNGASQSSGGTKVSGGTATYALPPSNTPNYIFPFSSSTYFSVVNSEDFQYLMYRPLYWFGNGASPTLNTSLSLADPPVYNGTSVSITMKPWKWSNGETVTAQDVVFWIHMMQAEASTNWGAFVPGGFPTNVSNVKATSATTLTMTMNKQYNPTWFTYNELSQLTPMPMAWDVTALNAKPESGGCTASEAACAKVYTFLDGQSKDLSGWASSKIWSVVDGPWQLQSFNADGNSTFVPNKTYSGSPKPSLAKFEEVPFTTESAQYNVLQASAAGGGGQTIDVGYLPTTDAPTKPANATVGTNPVHGYTLDPLYTWGINYFPVNFQSTTGNGPILKQLYFRQTLSYLMNQQAVIQGPLHGYGKYTVGPVGTYPTTQYLSPKGKQGDPFPYNPTLAKQLLTSHGWKVTPNGVTTCETPSLCGAGVRQGQALSFTLPYATGTDWIASEMTQLQSNATSVGIKLSLDPRPFNQVTAIGAGNCVTAHISCAWDMANWGGGWTFVPDYYPTGETLFLTGSGANSSGYTSSVNDSYINQTLTSSSTQSLYTWQDYLAQQLPEIWQPNGVYQLTEVNNSLRGVIPQSTTLNINPENWYFVKS
;
A
#
# COMPACT_ATOMS: atom_id res chain seq x y z
N MET A 1 -38.14 -6.84 56.39
CA MET A 1 -39.39 -6.05 56.64
C MET A 1 -39.54 -5.14 55.46
N GLY A 2 -40.40 -5.33 54.69
CA GLY A 2 -41.78 -5.47 54.28
C GLY A 2 -41.83 -4.80 52.90
N ALA A 3 -42.26 -5.36 51.94
CA ALA A 3 -43.45 -6.02 51.41
C ALA A 3 -43.96 -5.25 50.18
N PHE A 4 -44.14 -5.98 49.06
CA PHE A 4 -44.88 -5.64 47.82
C PHE A 4 -46.38 -5.39 48.12
N PRO A 5 -47.17 -4.81 47.16
CA PRO A 5 -47.81 -5.60 46.13
C PRO A 5 -48.00 -4.88 44.80
N SER A 6 -47.89 -5.53 43.63
CA SER A 6 -48.83 -6.31 42.80
C SER A 6 -50.12 -5.59 42.36
N GLY A 7 -50.35 -5.51 41.05
CA GLY A 7 -51.63 -5.07 40.48
C GLY A 7 -51.72 -5.22 38.95
N ARG A 8 -52.32 -6.24 38.52
CA ARG A 8 -52.72 -6.88 37.27
C ARG A 8 -53.66 -6.10 36.34
N ARG A 9 -53.44 -6.35 35.03
CA ARG A 9 -54.40 -6.64 33.92
C ARG A 9 -55.41 -5.57 33.43
N ARG A 10 -55.44 -5.32 32.10
CA ARG A 10 -56.43 -5.93 31.20
C ARG A 10 -56.16 -5.61 29.72
N ARG A 11 -56.47 -6.62 28.90
CA ARG A 11 -56.56 -6.63 27.42
C ARG A 11 -57.83 -5.96 26.97
N ALA A 12 -57.82 -5.35 25.77
CA ALA A 12 -59.00 -5.32 24.88
C ALA A 12 -58.58 -5.38 23.40
N ARG A 13 -59.03 -6.39 22.71
CA ARG A 13 -59.08 -6.53 21.23
C ARG A 13 -60.38 -5.89 20.75
N VAL A 14 -60.34 -5.20 19.60
CA VAL A 14 -61.51 -5.13 18.71
C VAL A 14 -61.04 -5.15 17.24
N VAL A 15 -61.79 -5.80 16.40
CA VAL A 15 -61.55 -6.28 15.02
C VAL A 15 -62.55 -5.58 14.05
N LEU A 16 -62.17 -5.52 12.76
CA LEU A 16 -62.93 -5.32 11.50
C LEU A 16 -63.38 -3.85 11.19
N ALA A 17 -63.30 -3.40 9.93
CA ALA A 17 -63.77 -3.98 8.67
C ALA A 17 -63.26 -3.19 7.47
N ALA A 18 -63.29 -3.85 6.30
CA ALA A 18 -62.86 -3.39 4.99
C ALA A 18 -63.81 -2.40 4.31
N ALA A 19 -63.29 -1.55 3.41
CA ALA A 19 -64.04 -1.06 2.25
C ALA A 19 -63.04 -0.67 1.10
N CYS A 20 -63.34 -1.16 -0.10
CA CYS A 20 -62.62 -0.93 -1.34
C CYS A 20 -62.80 0.50 -1.87
N GLY A 21 -61.76 1.05 -2.49
CA GLY A 21 -61.81 2.25 -3.31
C GLY A 21 -60.59 2.34 -4.23
N ALA A 22 -60.80 2.01 -5.53
CA ALA A 22 -59.76 2.14 -6.54
C ALA A 22 -59.57 3.60 -6.95
N ALA A 23 -58.35 4.11 -6.86
CA ALA A 23 -57.92 5.31 -7.57
C ALA A 23 -56.49 5.11 -8.06
N ALA A 24 -56.35 5.17 -9.39
CA ALA A 24 -55.04 5.12 -10.05
C ALA A 24 -54.26 6.40 -9.77
N ILE A 25 -53.08 6.28 -9.20
CA ILE A 25 -52.10 7.39 -9.08
C ILE A 25 -50.77 6.89 -9.64
N ALA A 26 -50.18 7.71 -10.50
CA ALA A 26 -48.94 7.52 -11.19
C ALA A 26 -47.77 7.26 -10.20
N VAL A 27 -47.04 6.18 -10.47
CA VAL A 27 -45.81 5.86 -9.73
C VAL A 27 -44.67 6.72 -10.28
N THR A 28 -44.32 7.77 -9.56
CA THR A 28 -43.00 8.38 -9.67
C THR A 28 -42.05 7.52 -8.88
N ALA A 29 -41.12 6.86 -9.56
CA ALA A 29 -40.05 6.10 -8.97
C ALA A 29 -39.11 7.06 -8.24
N ALA A 30 -39.24 7.18 -6.93
CA ALA A 30 -38.21 7.73 -6.08
C ALA A 30 -37.12 6.67 -5.89
N ALA A 31 -36.00 6.87 -6.54
CA ALA A 31 -34.80 6.08 -6.30
C ALA A 31 -34.34 6.32 -4.85
N CYS A 32 -34.41 5.28 -4.03
CA CYS A 32 -33.74 5.23 -2.74
C CYS A 32 -32.25 5.34 -2.96
N GLY A 33 -31.66 6.49 -2.64
CA GLY A 33 -30.23 6.68 -2.57
C GLY A 33 -29.64 5.79 -1.49
N SER A 34 -28.77 4.88 -1.91
CA SER A 34 -27.86 4.20 -1.00
C SER A 34 -26.95 5.25 -0.35
N SER A 35 -26.89 5.26 0.97
CA SER A 35 -25.96 6.04 1.76
C SER A 35 -24.52 5.63 1.39
N GLY A 36 -23.92 6.36 0.47
CA GLY A 36 -22.49 6.29 0.19
C GLY A 36 -21.73 6.89 1.38
N SER A 37 -20.83 6.12 1.94
CA SER A 37 -19.85 6.61 2.90
C SER A 37 -19.02 7.72 2.23
N SER A 38 -19.06 8.91 2.82
CA SER A 38 -18.29 10.07 2.41
C SER A 38 -16.79 9.81 2.58
N GLY A 39 -16.10 9.45 1.52
CA GLY A 39 -14.66 9.66 1.39
C GLY A 39 -14.43 11.18 1.34
N ASN A 40 -13.53 11.69 2.17
CA ASN A 40 -13.16 13.10 2.25
C ASN A 40 -12.23 13.52 1.10
N GLY A 41 -12.63 13.32 -0.14
CA GLY A 41 -12.05 14.01 -1.29
C GLY A 41 -12.82 15.30 -1.56
N ALA A 42 -12.17 16.31 -2.12
CA ALA A 42 -12.86 17.47 -2.63
C ALA A 42 -13.89 16.99 -3.68
N SER A 43 -15.18 17.14 -3.39
CA SER A 43 -16.24 16.60 -4.25
C SER A 43 -16.18 17.27 -5.60
N GLN A 44 -15.78 16.53 -6.64
CA GLN A 44 -15.93 16.98 -8.02
C GLN A 44 -17.39 17.35 -8.23
N SER A 45 -17.63 18.56 -8.77
CA SER A 45 -18.99 19.04 -9.10
C SER A 45 -19.74 17.99 -9.92
N SER A 46 -20.94 17.60 -9.49
CA SER A 46 -21.77 16.59 -10.16
C SER A 46 -22.45 17.09 -11.46
N GLY A 47 -22.08 18.29 -11.95
CA GLY A 47 -22.67 18.89 -13.15
C GLY A 47 -21.99 18.45 -14.45
N GLY A 48 -22.74 18.52 -15.54
CA GLY A 48 -22.30 18.22 -16.91
C GLY A 48 -22.86 16.94 -17.50
N THR A 49 -22.98 16.91 -18.83
CA THR A 49 -23.44 15.70 -19.55
C THR A 49 -22.25 14.82 -19.90
N LYS A 50 -22.30 13.54 -19.51
CA LYS A 50 -21.27 12.54 -19.83
C LYS A 50 -21.03 12.46 -21.34
N VAL A 51 -19.76 12.54 -21.74
CA VAL A 51 -19.31 12.37 -23.13
C VAL A 51 -18.61 11.02 -23.23
N SER A 52 -18.95 10.25 -24.27
CA SER A 52 -18.24 9.00 -24.58
C SER A 52 -17.07 9.30 -25.52
N GLY A 53 -15.95 8.62 -25.30
CA GLY A 53 -14.73 8.82 -26.06
C GLY A 53 -13.79 9.85 -25.43
N GLY A 54 -12.87 10.39 -26.23
CA GLY A 54 -11.78 11.25 -25.77
C GLY A 54 -10.58 10.44 -25.27
N THR A 55 -9.47 11.15 -25.11
CA THR A 55 -8.22 10.61 -24.53
C THR A 55 -8.00 11.31 -23.18
N ALA A 56 -7.85 10.54 -22.11
CA ALA A 56 -7.42 11.07 -20.82
C ALA A 56 -5.93 10.81 -20.61
N THR A 57 -5.21 11.80 -20.13
CA THR A 57 -3.77 11.76 -19.88
C THR A 57 -3.47 11.79 -18.39
N TYR A 58 -2.60 10.88 -17.95
CA TYR A 58 -2.13 10.74 -16.57
C TYR A 58 -0.62 10.96 -16.52
N ALA A 59 -0.18 11.87 -15.66
CA ALA A 59 1.24 12.11 -15.44
C ALA A 59 1.82 11.05 -14.50
N LEU A 60 2.80 10.29 -14.97
CA LEU A 60 3.56 9.37 -14.13
C LEU A 60 4.41 10.12 -13.11
N PRO A 61 4.68 9.54 -11.93
CA PRO A 61 5.63 10.10 -10.97
C PRO A 61 7.01 10.36 -11.60
N PRO A 62 7.74 11.40 -11.19
CA PRO A 62 8.99 11.80 -11.83
C PRO A 62 10.04 10.69 -11.82
N SER A 63 10.70 10.49 -12.95
CA SER A 63 11.74 9.46 -13.14
C SER A 63 11.28 8.03 -12.80
N ASN A 64 9.98 7.79 -12.82
CA ASN A 64 9.39 6.50 -12.49
C ASN A 64 8.49 6.06 -13.65
N THR A 65 8.97 5.12 -14.45
CA THR A 65 8.30 4.63 -15.65
C THR A 65 8.14 3.13 -15.61
N PRO A 66 7.06 2.56 -16.21
CA PRO A 66 6.95 1.11 -16.34
C PRO A 66 8.16 0.52 -17.05
N ASN A 67 8.72 -0.53 -16.47
CA ASN A 67 9.89 -1.22 -17.02
C ASN A 67 9.78 -2.75 -16.99
N TYR A 68 8.59 -3.27 -16.62
CA TYR A 68 8.30 -4.69 -16.53
C TYR A 68 6.82 -4.97 -16.70
N ILE A 69 6.42 -5.78 -17.68
CA ILE A 69 5.01 -6.02 -18.02
C ILE A 69 4.45 -7.32 -17.43
N PHE A 70 5.31 -8.31 -17.14
CA PHE A 70 4.89 -9.59 -16.58
C PHE A 70 4.49 -9.41 -15.11
N PRO A 71 3.23 -9.72 -14.69
CA PRO A 71 2.75 -9.44 -13.34
C PRO A 71 3.45 -10.26 -12.23
N PHE A 72 4.22 -11.29 -12.58
CA PHE A 72 5.07 -12.03 -11.66
C PHE A 72 6.41 -11.30 -11.49
N SER A 73 6.43 -10.31 -10.61
CA SER A 73 7.55 -9.37 -10.47
C SER A 73 8.50 -9.75 -9.33
N SER A 74 9.80 -9.83 -9.63
CA SER A 74 10.84 -9.92 -8.60
C SER A 74 10.96 -8.60 -7.83
N SER A 75 11.66 -8.59 -6.70
CA SER A 75 11.88 -7.38 -5.89
C SER A 75 12.47 -6.20 -6.68
N THR A 76 13.22 -6.46 -7.75
CA THR A 76 13.76 -5.43 -8.66
C THR A 76 12.67 -4.69 -9.43
N TYR A 77 11.58 -5.36 -9.78
CA TYR A 77 10.48 -4.85 -10.60
C TYR A 77 9.18 -4.66 -9.82
N PHE A 78 9.16 -5.01 -8.54
CA PHE A 78 8.00 -4.87 -7.67
C PHE A 78 7.84 -3.40 -7.25
N SER A 79 7.05 -2.67 -8.01
CA SER A 79 6.81 -1.23 -7.81
C SER A 79 5.38 -0.85 -8.20
N VAL A 80 4.86 0.21 -7.57
CA VAL A 80 3.52 0.76 -7.87
C VAL A 80 3.35 1.06 -9.36
N VAL A 81 4.36 1.64 -9.98
CA VAL A 81 4.30 2.01 -11.41
C VAL A 81 4.21 0.79 -12.31
N ASN A 82 4.88 -0.32 -11.97
CA ASN A 82 4.73 -1.56 -12.74
C ASN A 82 3.41 -2.26 -12.44
N SER A 83 3.01 -2.36 -11.17
CA SER A 83 1.86 -3.18 -10.75
C SER A 83 0.54 -2.41 -10.88
N GLU A 84 0.33 -1.41 -10.02
CA GLU A 84 -0.95 -0.73 -9.83
C GLU A 84 -1.28 0.25 -10.96
N ASP A 85 -0.27 0.95 -11.46
CA ASP A 85 -0.47 1.94 -12.51
C ASP A 85 -0.51 1.29 -13.90
N PHE A 86 0.27 0.22 -14.16
CA PHE A 86 0.43 -0.35 -15.48
C PHE A 86 -0.16 -1.76 -15.64
N GLN A 87 0.32 -2.75 -14.87
CA GLN A 87 -0.08 -4.15 -15.06
C GLN A 87 -1.56 -4.37 -14.75
N TYR A 88 -2.11 -3.75 -13.69
CA TYR A 88 -3.50 -3.94 -13.29
C TYR A 88 -4.53 -3.32 -14.25
N LEU A 89 -4.10 -2.47 -15.16
CA LEU A 89 -4.93 -2.03 -16.27
C LEU A 89 -5.26 -3.20 -17.22
N MET A 90 -4.33 -4.14 -17.37
CA MET A 90 -4.38 -5.25 -18.32
C MET A 90 -4.68 -6.61 -17.68
N TYR A 91 -4.12 -6.86 -16.50
CA TYR A 91 -4.17 -8.16 -15.80
C TYR A 91 -4.76 -7.97 -14.42
N ARG A 92 -5.98 -8.45 -14.20
CA ARG A 92 -6.68 -8.32 -12.92
C ARG A 92 -6.22 -9.37 -11.93
N PRO A 93 -5.86 -8.98 -10.69
CA PRO A 93 -5.69 -9.94 -9.61
C PRO A 93 -6.95 -10.77 -9.38
N LEU A 94 -6.78 -11.99 -8.88
CA LEU A 94 -7.89 -12.88 -8.53
C LEU A 94 -8.89 -12.19 -7.59
N TYR A 95 -8.37 -11.50 -6.59
CA TYR A 95 -9.14 -10.69 -5.64
C TYR A 95 -8.75 -9.23 -5.76
N TRP A 96 -9.75 -8.39 -6.01
CA TRP A 96 -9.58 -6.94 -6.13
C TRP A 96 -9.83 -6.26 -4.78
N PHE A 97 -8.93 -5.37 -4.40
CA PHE A 97 -9.04 -4.58 -3.18
C PHE A 97 -9.11 -3.09 -3.54
N GLY A 98 -9.90 -2.32 -2.77
CA GLY A 98 -9.99 -0.89 -2.97
C GLY A 98 -11.14 -0.45 -3.87
N ASN A 99 -10.97 0.69 -4.55
CA ASN A 99 -11.98 1.57 -5.15
C ASN A 99 -12.84 2.28 -4.12
N GLY A 100 -12.33 2.48 -2.92
CA GLY A 100 -12.96 3.23 -1.85
C GLY A 100 -11.96 3.73 -0.83
N ALA A 101 -12.45 4.40 0.19
CA ALA A 101 -11.62 4.94 1.27
C ALA A 101 -11.00 3.84 2.16
N SER A 102 -11.35 2.58 1.97
CA SER A 102 -10.85 1.45 2.76
C SER A 102 -10.34 0.34 1.84
N PRO A 103 -9.21 -0.31 2.15
CA PRO A 103 -8.66 -1.43 1.39
C PRO A 103 -9.43 -2.72 1.68
N THR A 104 -10.71 -2.75 1.34
CA THR A 104 -11.58 -3.91 1.52
C THR A 104 -11.73 -4.71 0.24
N LEU A 105 -11.99 -6.01 0.38
CA LEU A 105 -12.25 -6.89 -0.75
C LEU A 105 -13.46 -6.40 -1.56
N ASN A 106 -13.23 -6.07 -2.82
CA ASN A 106 -14.26 -5.69 -3.78
C ASN A 106 -14.68 -6.91 -4.59
N THR A 107 -15.71 -7.59 -4.11
CA THR A 107 -16.18 -8.83 -4.75
C THR A 107 -16.73 -8.60 -6.16
N SER A 108 -17.21 -7.40 -6.50
CA SER A 108 -17.74 -7.12 -7.84
C SER A 108 -16.66 -7.05 -8.92
N LEU A 109 -15.45 -6.64 -8.56
CA LEU A 109 -14.29 -6.54 -9.45
C LEU A 109 -13.33 -7.74 -9.33
N SER A 110 -13.54 -8.63 -8.37
CA SER A 110 -12.78 -9.87 -8.23
C SER A 110 -13.19 -10.91 -9.27
N LEU A 111 -12.24 -11.71 -9.74
CA LEU A 111 -12.44 -12.77 -10.72
C LEU A 111 -13.07 -14.03 -10.11
N ALA A 112 -13.07 -14.13 -8.79
CA ALA A 112 -13.66 -15.23 -8.05
C ALA A 112 -14.64 -14.72 -6.98
N ASP A 113 -15.51 -15.62 -6.52
CA ASP A 113 -16.32 -15.41 -5.32
C ASP A 113 -15.42 -15.49 -4.08
N PRO A 114 -15.85 -14.94 -2.92
CA PRO A 114 -15.10 -15.08 -1.68
C PRO A 114 -14.74 -16.54 -1.42
N PRO A 115 -13.49 -16.84 -0.97
CA PRO A 115 -13.05 -18.21 -0.78
C PRO A 115 -13.82 -18.89 0.36
N VAL A 116 -14.07 -20.18 0.23
CA VAL A 116 -14.73 -21.01 1.26
C VAL A 116 -13.68 -21.82 2.01
N TYR A 117 -13.67 -21.67 3.33
CA TYR A 117 -12.77 -22.36 4.25
C TYR A 117 -13.48 -23.48 5.00
N ASN A 118 -12.88 -24.67 5.02
CA ASN A 118 -13.33 -25.80 5.82
C ASN A 118 -12.10 -26.47 6.49
N GLY A 119 -11.85 -26.10 7.75
CA GLY A 119 -10.63 -26.48 8.46
C GLY A 119 -9.39 -25.96 7.72
N THR A 120 -8.55 -26.86 7.22
CA THR A 120 -7.38 -26.53 6.40
C THR A 120 -7.65 -26.52 4.90
N SER A 121 -8.86 -26.86 4.45
CA SER A 121 -9.22 -26.83 3.03
C SER A 121 -9.71 -25.45 2.62
N VAL A 122 -9.23 -24.98 1.47
CA VAL A 122 -9.70 -23.75 0.80
C VAL A 122 -10.27 -24.13 -0.56
N SER A 123 -11.46 -23.61 -0.86
CA SER A 123 -12.11 -23.74 -2.17
C SER A 123 -12.40 -22.37 -2.74
N ILE A 124 -12.06 -22.16 -4.00
CA ILE A 124 -12.24 -20.91 -4.74
C ILE A 124 -13.08 -21.20 -5.98
N THR A 125 -14.16 -20.40 -6.17
CA THR A 125 -15.05 -20.52 -7.33
C THR A 125 -14.86 -19.31 -8.24
N MET A 126 -14.48 -19.56 -9.49
CA MET A 126 -14.25 -18.55 -10.52
C MET A 126 -15.57 -18.01 -11.05
N LYS A 127 -15.61 -16.72 -11.33
CA LYS A 127 -16.70 -16.07 -12.07
C LYS A 127 -16.47 -16.17 -13.59
N PRO A 128 -17.49 -15.94 -14.43
CA PRO A 128 -17.40 -16.12 -15.89
C PRO A 128 -16.68 -14.95 -16.58
N TRP A 129 -15.45 -14.65 -16.17
CA TRP A 129 -14.61 -13.64 -16.82
C TRP A 129 -14.00 -14.17 -18.11
N LYS A 130 -13.60 -13.25 -18.99
CA LYS A 130 -13.05 -13.55 -20.32
C LYS A 130 -11.69 -12.94 -20.52
N TRP A 131 -10.79 -13.69 -21.10
CA TRP A 131 -9.59 -13.18 -21.74
C TRP A 131 -9.93 -12.45 -23.05
N SER A 132 -9.06 -11.54 -23.51
CA SER A 132 -9.25 -10.77 -24.75
C SER A 132 -9.25 -11.64 -26.01
N ASN A 133 -8.67 -12.83 -25.95
CA ASN A 133 -8.72 -13.83 -27.02
C ASN A 133 -10.04 -14.62 -27.10
N GLY A 134 -10.98 -14.35 -26.18
CA GLY A 134 -12.30 -14.97 -26.10
C GLY A 134 -12.40 -16.20 -25.18
N GLU A 135 -11.29 -16.72 -24.68
CA GLU A 135 -11.28 -17.81 -23.71
C GLU A 135 -11.88 -17.36 -22.36
N THR A 136 -12.39 -18.30 -21.60
CA THR A 136 -12.87 -18.04 -20.24
C THR A 136 -11.71 -18.11 -19.27
N VAL A 137 -11.64 -17.16 -18.31
CA VAL A 137 -10.72 -17.26 -17.17
C VAL A 137 -11.18 -18.44 -16.29
N THR A 138 -10.28 -19.38 -16.06
CA THR A 138 -10.60 -20.67 -15.41
C THR A 138 -9.81 -20.87 -14.12
N ALA A 139 -10.18 -21.86 -13.34
CA ALA A 139 -9.42 -22.33 -12.19
C ALA A 139 -7.99 -22.79 -12.57
N GLN A 140 -7.78 -23.25 -13.81
CA GLN A 140 -6.48 -23.66 -14.30
C GLN A 140 -5.52 -22.49 -14.47
N ASP A 141 -6.02 -21.30 -14.85
CA ASP A 141 -5.21 -20.07 -14.95
C ASP A 141 -4.67 -19.64 -13.58
N VAL A 142 -5.44 -19.87 -12.50
CA VAL A 142 -5.00 -19.63 -11.12
C VAL A 142 -4.00 -20.69 -10.66
N VAL A 143 -4.25 -21.97 -10.98
CA VAL A 143 -3.32 -23.08 -10.69
C VAL A 143 -1.98 -22.82 -11.38
N PHE A 144 -1.97 -22.31 -12.60
CA PHE A 144 -0.76 -21.93 -13.31
C PHE A 144 0.06 -20.91 -12.51
N TRP A 145 -0.57 -19.85 -12.01
CA TRP A 145 0.11 -18.87 -11.15
C TRP A 145 0.70 -19.52 -9.89
N ILE A 146 -0.10 -20.34 -9.19
CA ILE A 146 0.35 -20.97 -7.94
C ILE A 146 1.53 -21.92 -8.18
N HIS A 147 1.51 -22.71 -9.26
CA HIS A 147 2.64 -23.56 -9.62
C HIS A 147 3.90 -22.73 -10.00
N MET A 148 3.70 -21.59 -10.68
CA MET A 148 4.79 -20.64 -10.92
C MET A 148 5.38 -20.13 -9.60
N MET A 149 4.54 -19.77 -8.63
CA MET A 149 5.00 -19.37 -7.29
C MET A 149 5.74 -20.51 -6.59
N GLN A 150 5.25 -21.75 -6.65
CA GLN A 150 5.92 -22.90 -6.05
C GLN A 150 7.31 -23.14 -6.63
N ALA A 151 7.47 -22.90 -7.93
CA ALA A 151 8.77 -23.06 -8.61
C ALA A 151 9.73 -21.87 -8.37
N GLU A 152 9.25 -20.64 -8.29
CA GLU A 152 10.07 -19.45 -8.48
C GLU A 152 9.96 -18.39 -7.37
N ALA A 153 8.94 -18.43 -6.48
CA ALA A 153 8.67 -17.32 -5.59
C ALA A 153 9.81 -16.98 -4.64
N SER A 154 10.54 -17.97 -4.13
CA SER A 154 11.65 -17.75 -3.18
C SER A 154 12.79 -16.87 -3.75
N THR A 155 12.89 -16.76 -5.08
CA THR A 155 13.93 -15.99 -5.77
C THR A 155 13.36 -14.83 -6.57
N ASN A 156 12.17 -15.02 -7.16
CA ASN A 156 11.66 -14.18 -8.23
C ASN A 156 10.29 -13.53 -7.93
N TRP A 157 9.77 -13.65 -6.70
CA TRP A 157 8.56 -12.95 -6.26
C TRP A 157 8.87 -11.91 -5.17
N GLY A 158 8.61 -10.63 -5.46
CA GLY A 158 8.98 -9.51 -4.59
C GLY A 158 8.28 -9.49 -3.22
N ALA A 159 7.09 -10.08 -3.11
CA ALA A 159 6.32 -10.18 -1.87
C ALA A 159 6.49 -11.52 -1.14
N PHE A 160 7.48 -12.34 -1.50
CA PHE A 160 7.69 -13.64 -0.88
C PHE A 160 8.10 -13.51 0.60
N VAL A 161 7.37 -14.24 1.46
CA VAL A 161 7.71 -14.39 2.89
C VAL A 161 7.97 -15.87 3.19
N PRO A 162 9.13 -16.25 3.74
CA PRO A 162 9.42 -17.64 4.11
C PRO A 162 8.36 -18.19 5.06
N GLY A 163 7.79 -19.36 4.72
CA GLY A 163 6.71 -19.99 5.50
C GLY A 163 5.30 -19.47 5.19
N GLY A 164 5.18 -18.40 4.39
CA GLY A 164 3.95 -17.89 3.80
C GLY A 164 3.62 -18.60 2.47
N PHE A 165 2.75 -17.99 1.67
CA PHE A 165 2.36 -18.52 0.37
C PHE A 165 3.56 -18.48 -0.62
N PRO A 166 3.79 -19.51 -1.42
CA PRO A 166 3.00 -20.74 -1.60
C PRO A 166 3.43 -21.91 -0.72
N THR A 167 4.42 -21.74 0.19
CA THR A 167 5.02 -22.85 0.97
C THR A 167 4.09 -23.38 2.06
N ASN A 168 3.09 -22.61 2.44
CA ASN A 168 2.08 -22.97 3.46
C ASN A 168 0.86 -23.70 2.87
N VAL A 169 0.85 -24.03 1.56
CA VAL A 169 -0.21 -24.76 0.89
C VAL A 169 0.30 -25.99 0.13
N SER A 170 -0.59 -26.94 -0.08
CA SER A 170 -0.36 -28.18 -0.82
C SER A 170 -1.64 -28.61 -1.54
N ASN A 171 -1.56 -29.68 -2.33
CA ASN A 171 -2.70 -30.27 -3.06
C ASN A 171 -3.48 -29.25 -3.90
N VAL A 172 -2.76 -28.29 -4.50
CA VAL A 172 -3.35 -27.28 -5.38
C VAL A 172 -3.81 -27.95 -6.67
N LYS A 173 -5.11 -27.83 -6.99
CA LYS A 173 -5.67 -28.41 -8.21
C LYS A 173 -6.97 -27.73 -8.64
N ALA A 174 -7.17 -27.60 -9.93
CA ALA A 174 -8.48 -27.32 -10.52
C ALA A 174 -9.34 -28.61 -10.46
N THR A 175 -10.44 -28.57 -9.73
CA THR A 175 -11.40 -29.69 -9.64
C THR A 175 -12.48 -29.64 -10.71
N SER A 176 -12.65 -28.45 -11.31
CA SER A 176 -13.44 -28.18 -12.51
C SER A 176 -12.89 -26.95 -13.22
N ALA A 177 -13.45 -26.55 -14.36
CA ALA A 177 -13.08 -25.31 -15.04
C ALA A 177 -13.29 -24.07 -14.15
N THR A 178 -14.24 -24.11 -13.21
CA THR A 178 -14.58 -22.98 -12.34
C THR A 178 -14.17 -23.12 -10.89
N THR A 179 -13.64 -24.26 -10.47
CA THR A 179 -13.33 -24.50 -9.05
C THR A 179 -11.91 -25.00 -8.89
N LEU A 180 -11.16 -24.37 -8.01
CA LEU A 180 -9.89 -24.89 -7.52
C LEU A 180 -9.96 -25.14 -6.01
N THR A 181 -9.13 -26.08 -5.55
CA THR A 181 -8.97 -26.40 -4.13
C THR A 181 -7.50 -26.46 -3.77
N MET A 182 -7.18 -26.13 -2.51
CA MET A 182 -5.86 -26.27 -1.93
C MET A 182 -5.97 -26.65 -0.45
N THR A 183 -4.89 -27.16 0.13
CA THR A 183 -4.81 -27.55 1.54
C THR A 183 -3.75 -26.70 2.22
N MET A 184 -4.13 -25.92 3.23
CA MET A 184 -3.22 -25.18 4.11
C MET A 184 -2.50 -26.14 5.06
N ASN A 185 -1.25 -25.86 5.43
CA ASN A 185 -0.47 -26.67 6.38
C ASN A 185 -1.00 -26.60 7.82
N LYS A 186 -1.79 -25.57 8.15
CA LYS A 186 -2.54 -25.41 9.40
C LYS A 186 -3.78 -24.54 9.15
N GLN A 187 -4.66 -24.45 10.13
CA GLN A 187 -5.79 -23.52 10.05
C GLN A 187 -5.31 -22.09 10.31
N TYR A 188 -5.58 -21.20 9.36
CA TYR A 188 -5.30 -19.77 9.44
C TYR A 188 -6.58 -18.96 9.67
N ASN A 189 -6.40 -17.69 10.03
CA ASN A 189 -7.46 -16.70 9.99
C ASN A 189 -7.91 -16.51 8.53
N PRO A 190 -9.18 -16.76 8.19
CA PRO A 190 -9.67 -16.65 6.81
C PRO A 190 -9.48 -15.23 6.22
N THR A 191 -9.64 -14.19 7.04
CA THR A 191 -9.44 -12.80 6.57
C THR A 191 -7.97 -12.58 6.22
N TRP A 192 -7.05 -12.96 7.10
CA TRP A 192 -5.63 -12.85 6.81
C TRP A 192 -5.24 -13.63 5.55
N PHE A 193 -5.65 -14.89 5.44
CA PHE A 193 -5.28 -15.73 4.30
C PHE A 193 -5.85 -15.17 2.98
N THR A 194 -7.08 -14.65 3.00
CA THR A 194 -7.68 -14.01 1.81
C THR A 194 -6.96 -12.70 1.45
N TYR A 195 -6.64 -11.87 2.44
CA TYR A 195 -6.16 -10.50 2.24
C TYR A 195 -4.65 -10.42 2.01
N ASN A 196 -3.86 -11.37 2.51
CA ASN A 196 -2.39 -11.33 2.41
C ASN A 196 -1.83 -12.44 1.52
N GLU A 197 -2.46 -13.63 1.50
CA GLU A 197 -1.94 -14.75 0.72
C GLU A 197 -2.64 -14.86 -0.65
N LEU A 198 -3.98 -14.88 -0.67
CA LEU A 198 -4.73 -15.00 -1.92
C LEU A 198 -4.77 -13.68 -2.72
N SER A 199 -4.51 -12.54 -2.11
CA SER A 199 -4.36 -11.24 -2.79
C SER A 199 -3.16 -11.20 -3.75
N GLN A 200 -2.18 -12.07 -3.54
CA GLN A 200 -0.98 -12.19 -4.38
C GLN A 200 -1.23 -12.95 -5.70
N LEU A 201 -2.43 -13.50 -5.90
CA LEU A 201 -2.73 -14.32 -7.07
C LEU A 201 -3.22 -13.45 -8.23
N THR A 202 -2.54 -13.54 -9.37
CA THR A 202 -2.99 -12.97 -10.64
C THR A 202 -3.12 -14.12 -11.65
N PRO A 203 -4.34 -14.52 -12.07
CA PRO A 203 -4.49 -15.60 -13.03
C PRO A 203 -3.67 -15.35 -14.29
N MET A 204 -3.01 -16.38 -14.83
CA MET A 204 -2.25 -16.31 -16.06
C MET A 204 -2.96 -17.11 -17.16
N PRO A 205 -3.20 -16.54 -18.35
CA PRO A 205 -3.84 -17.28 -19.42
C PRO A 205 -2.99 -18.48 -19.83
N MET A 206 -3.61 -19.62 -20.07
CA MET A 206 -2.88 -20.82 -20.50
C MET A 206 -2.12 -20.61 -21.83
N ALA A 207 -2.46 -19.57 -22.59
CA ALA A 207 -1.69 -19.11 -23.74
C ALA A 207 -0.25 -18.69 -23.39
N TRP A 208 0.05 -18.35 -22.13
CA TRP A 208 1.40 -18.02 -21.65
C TRP A 208 2.23 -19.23 -21.22
N ASP A 209 1.64 -20.41 -21.09
CA ASP A 209 2.37 -21.64 -20.76
C ASP A 209 3.18 -22.13 -21.99
N VAL A 210 4.20 -21.38 -22.32
CA VAL A 210 5.09 -21.59 -23.49
C VAL A 210 6.53 -21.26 -23.14
N THR A 211 7.48 -21.79 -23.90
CA THR A 211 8.92 -21.55 -23.75
C THR A 211 9.58 -20.93 -24.99
N ALA A 212 8.77 -20.57 -26.00
CA ALA A 212 9.23 -19.90 -27.21
C ALA A 212 8.09 -19.10 -27.85
N LEU A 213 8.42 -18.04 -28.61
CA LEU A 213 7.45 -17.29 -29.41
C LEU A 213 6.77 -18.23 -30.44
N ASN A 214 5.46 -18.04 -30.60
CA ASN A 214 4.63 -18.84 -31.51
C ASN A 214 4.57 -20.35 -31.19
N ALA A 215 5.02 -20.78 -30.01
CA ALA A 215 4.80 -22.14 -29.55
C ALA A 215 3.29 -22.39 -29.36
N LYS A 216 2.88 -23.66 -29.40
CA LYS A 216 1.49 -24.02 -29.14
C LYS A 216 1.14 -23.66 -27.68
N PRO A 217 0.00 -23.01 -27.39
CA PRO A 217 -0.48 -22.82 -26.01
C PRO A 217 -0.38 -24.11 -25.19
N GLU A 218 -0.10 -23.99 -23.89
CA GLU A 218 0.04 -25.09 -22.93
C GLU A 218 1.21 -26.07 -23.23
N SER A 219 2.11 -25.70 -24.14
CA SER A 219 3.28 -26.56 -24.47
C SER A 219 4.45 -26.42 -23.49
N GLY A 220 4.39 -25.43 -22.60
CA GLY A 220 5.39 -25.19 -21.56
C GLY A 220 5.36 -26.23 -20.42
N GLY A 221 4.16 -26.71 -20.11
CA GLY A 221 3.95 -27.77 -19.13
C GLY A 221 4.17 -27.34 -17.68
N CYS A 222 4.01 -26.05 -17.37
CA CYS A 222 4.22 -25.51 -16.02
C CYS A 222 3.34 -26.21 -14.98
N THR A 223 2.08 -26.52 -15.30
CA THR A 223 1.18 -27.23 -14.38
C THR A 223 1.56 -28.69 -14.17
N ALA A 224 2.50 -29.24 -14.94
CA ALA A 224 2.94 -30.63 -14.82
C ALA A 224 4.20 -30.80 -13.97
N SER A 225 5.08 -29.80 -13.87
CA SER A 225 6.30 -29.86 -13.06
C SER A 225 6.92 -28.51 -12.78
N GLU A 226 7.53 -28.34 -11.59
CA GLU A 226 8.28 -27.13 -11.20
C GLU A 226 9.41 -26.81 -12.19
N ALA A 227 10.14 -27.81 -12.66
CA ALA A 227 11.22 -27.61 -13.63
C ALA A 227 10.71 -27.11 -15.00
N ALA A 228 9.48 -27.43 -15.39
CA ALA A 228 8.85 -26.87 -16.58
C ALA A 228 8.40 -25.43 -16.31
N CYS A 229 7.83 -25.14 -15.13
CA CYS A 229 7.49 -23.78 -14.70
C CYS A 229 8.70 -22.85 -14.72
N ALA A 230 9.86 -23.29 -14.23
CA ALA A 230 11.10 -22.50 -14.26
C ALA A 230 11.52 -22.10 -15.69
N LYS A 231 11.31 -22.99 -16.68
CA LYS A 231 11.57 -22.66 -18.08
C LYS A 231 10.57 -21.66 -18.66
N VAL A 232 9.29 -21.82 -18.31
CA VAL A 232 8.23 -20.88 -18.71
C VAL A 232 8.49 -19.52 -18.08
N TYR A 233 8.82 -19.47 -16.78
CA TYR A 233 9.22 -18.24 -16.11
C TYR A 233 10.38 -17.55 -16.82
N THR A 234 11.49 -18.28 -17.07
CA THR A 234 12.67 -17.74 -17.74
C THR A 234 12.33 -17.12 -19.11
N PHE A 235 11.43 -17.76 -19.86
CA PHE A 235 10.97 -17.25 -21.13
C PHE A 235 10.13 -15.97 -20.97
N LEU A 236 9.11 -15.97 -20.10
CA LEU A 236 8.22 -14.82 -19.87
C LEU A 236 8.98 -13.63 -19.27
N ASP A 237 9.87 -13.87 -18.31
CA ASP A 237 10.76 -12.87 -17.74
C ASP A 237 11.65 -12.21 -18.81
N GLY A 238 12.23 -13.02 -19.70
CA GLY A 238 13.00 -12.52 -20.84
C GLY A 238 12.18 -11.66 -21.79
N GLN A 239 10.94 -12.08 -22.11
CA GLN A 239 10.02 -11.30 -22.95
C GLN A 239 9.56 -10.01 -22.26
N SER A 240 9.42 -10.02 -20.94
CA SER A 240 9.03 -8.86 -20.16
C SER A 240 10.08 -7.75 -20.11
N LYS A 241 11.36 -8.11 -20.32
CA LYS A 241 12.49 -7.16 -20.36
C LYS A 241 12.70 -6.52 -21.74
N ASP A 242 12.05 -7.05 -22.79
CA ASP A 242 12.06 -6.46 -24.13
C ASP A 242 10.95 -5.40 -24.27
N LEU A 243 11.24 -4.19 -23.80
CA LEU A 243 10.31 -3.05 -23.79
C LEU A 243 9.75 -2.75 -25.19
N SER A 244 10.56 -2.93 -26.24
CA SER A 244 10.17 -2.62 -27.62
C SER A 244 9.13 -3.61 -28.18
N GLY A 245 9.06 -4.80 -27.59
CA GLY A 245 8.16 -5.87 -27.99
C GLY A 245 6.76 -5.80 -27.35
N TRP A 246 6.57 -5.07 -26.28
CA TRP A 246 5.36 -5.18 -25.45
C TRP A 246 4.05 -4.98 -26.21
N ALA A 247 3.90 -3.89 -26.93
CA ALA A 247 2.66 -3.55 -27.64
C ALA A 247 2.37 -4.48 -28.85
N SER A 248 3.39 -5.13 -29.41
CA SER A 248 3.26 -6.03 -30.54
C SER A 248 3.21 -7.52 -30.15
N SER A 249 3.47 -7.83 -28.89
CA SER A 249 3.54 -9.21 -28.39
C SER A 249 2.17 -9.87 -28.35
N LYS A 250 2.06 -11.06 -28.95
CA LYS A 250 0.87 -11.92 -28.82
C LYS A 250 0.68 -12.46 -27.41
N ILE A 251 1.76 -12.51 -26.60
CA ILE A 251 1.72 -12.93 -25.21
C ILE A 251 1.01 -11.84 -24.40
N TRP A 252 1.55 -10.63 -24.40
CA TRP A 252 1.04 -9.54 -23.57
C TRP A 252 -0.29 -8.96 -24.04
N SER A 253 -0.75 -9.28 -25.25
CA SER A 253 -2.06 -8.89 -25.77
C SER A 253 -3.23 -9.70 -25.21
N VAL A 254 -2.98 -10.83 -24.52
CA VAL A 254 -4.03 -11.65 -23.88
C VAL A 254 -4.26 -11.09 -22.47
N VAL A 255 -5.33 -10.32 -22.31
CA VAL A 255 -5.63 -9.55 -21.09
C VAL A 255 -7.07 -9.83 -20.63
N ASP A 256 -7.34 -9.69 -19.33
CA ASP A 256 -8.67 -9.76 -18.72
C ASP A 256 -9.10 -8.45 -18.06
N GLY A 257 -8.19 -7.49 -17.94
CA GLY A 257 -8.44 -6.15 -17.44
C GLY A 257 -9.23 -5.25 -18.41
N PRO A 258 -9.59 -4.03 -18.00
CA PRO A 258 -10.39 -3.09 -18.80
C PRO A 258 -9.65 -2.52 -20.01
N TRP A 259 -8.33 -2.62 -20.05
CA TRP A 259 -7.49 -1.97 -21.06
C TRP A 259 -6.56 -2.95 -21.76
N GLN A 260 -6.17 -2.61 -22.98
CA GLN A 260 -5.12 -3.26 -23.76
C GLN A 260 -4.07 -2.22 -24.14
N LEU A 261 -2.80 -2.60 -24.07
CA LEU A 261 -1.70 -1.76 -24.49
C LEU A 261 -1.71 -1.63 -26.02
N GLN A 262 -1.83 -0.40 -26.51
CA GLN A 262 -1.79 -0.07 -27.94
C GLN A 262 -0.38 0.30 -28.40
N SER A 263 0.32 1.11 -27.59
CA SER A 263 1.71 1.50 -27.84
C SER A 263 2.45 1.71 -26.53
N PHE A 264 3.74 1.49 -26.56
CA PHE A 264 4.68 1.72 -25.48
C PHE A 264 6.01 2.21 -26.03
N ASN A 265 6.54 3.27 -25.47
CA ASN A 265 7.88 3.76 -25.76
C ASN A 265 8.80 3.53 -24.57
N ALA A 266 10.09 3.32 -24.83
CA ALA A 266 11.07 3.05 -23.78
C ALA A 266 11.28 4.23 -22.78
N ASP A 267 10.80 5.44 -23.11
CA ASP A 267 10.75 6.59 -22.22
C ASP A 267 9.60 6.54 -21.21
N GLY A 268 8.67 5.57 -21.36
CA GLY A 268 7.52 5.34 -20.49
C GLY A 268 6.19 5.86 -21.04
N ASN A 269 6.17 6.51 -22.21
CA ASN A 269 4.89 6.88 -22.83
C ASN A 269 4.09 5.62 -23.18
N SER A 270 2.90 5.48 -22.62
CA SER A 270 2.00 4.34 -22.80
C SER A 270 0.66 4.81 -23.35
N THR A 271 0.12 4.11 -24.33
CA THR A 271 -1.26 4.33 -24.81
C THR A 271 -2.05 3.06 -24.67
N PHE A 272 -3.19 3.16 -24.00
CA PHE A 272 -4.13 2.06 -23.80
C PHE A 272 -5.45 2.33 -24.54
N VAL A 273 -6.05 1.24 -25.02
CA VAL A 273 -7.41 1.24 -25.61
C VAL A 273 -8.32 0.29 -24.84
N PRO A 274 -9.65 0.51 -24.84
CA PRO A 274 -10.59 -0.37 -24.14
C PRO A 274 -10.49 -1.83 -24.60
N ASN A 275 -10.37 -2.74 -23.65
CA ASN A 275 -10.58 -4.17 -23.88
C ASN A 275 -12.09 -4.43 -24.07
N LYS A 276 -12.49 -4.78 -25.30
CA LYS A 276 -13.90 -5.01 -25.66
C LYS A 276 -14.51 -6.23 -24.99
N THR A 277 -13.69 -7.18 -24.54
CA THR A 277 -14.12 -8.40 -23.85
C THR A 277 -14.11 -8.29 -22.35
N TYR A 278 -13.63 -7.17 -21.79
CA TYR A 278 -13.57 -6.94 -20.34
C TYR A 278 -14.89 -7.31 -19.67
N SER A 279 -14.84 -8.19 -18.67
CA SER A 279 -16.04 -8.73 -18.01
C SER A 279 -16.53 -7.88 -16.84
N GLY A 280 -15.65 -7.05 -16.24
CA GLY A 280 -15.98 -6.18 -15.11
C GLY A 280 -16.85 -4.97 -15.47
N SER A 281 -17.16 -4.17 -14.47
CA SER A 281 -17.99 -2.95 -14.59
C SER A 281 -17.39 -1.84 -13.70
N PRO A 282 -17.41 -0.56 -14.16
CA PRO A 282 -17.92 -0.11 -15.46
C PRO A 282 -17.01 -0.49 -16.62
N LYS A 283 -17.54 -0.45 -17.83
CA LYS A 283 -16.73 -0.51 -19.06
C LYS A 283 -16.08 0.85 -19.30
N PRO A 284 -14.84 0.92 -19.81
CA PRO A 284 -14.19 2.20 -20.14
C PRO A 284 -15.07 3.08 -21.02
N SER A 285 -15.23 4.35 -20.62
CA SER A 285 -15.94 5.37 -21.40
C SER A 285 -15.02 6.16 -22.30
N LEU A 286 -13.73 6.21 -21.98
CA LEU A 286 -12.69 6.84 -22.77
C LEU A 286 -12.39 6.02 -24.03
N ALA A 287 -11.99 6.70 -25.11
CA ALA A 287 -11.46 6.03 -26.30
C ALA A 287 -10.00 5.60 -26.09
N LYS A 288 -9.24 6.36 -25.31
CA LYS A 288 -7.85 6.09 -24.95
C LYS A 288 -7.56 6.57 -23.54
N PHE A 289 -6.60 5.89 -22.92
CA PHE A 289 -5.92 6.33 -21.72
C PHE A 289 -4.42 6.39 -22.01
N GLU A 290 -3.75 7.47 -21.61
CA GLU A 290 -2.33 7.68 -21.87
C GLU A 290 -1.58 8.00 -20.58
N GLU A 291 -0.47 7.31 -20.35
CA GLU A 291 0.50 7.64 -19.32
C GLU A 291 1.63 8.45 -19.92
N VAL A 292 1.95 9.55 -19.25
CA VAL A 292 2.93 10.54 -19.71
C VAL A 292 4.07 10.62 -18.70
N PRO A 293 5.30 10.24 -19.07
CA PRO A 293 6.45 10.30 -18.18
C PRO A 293 7.04 11.70 -18.07
N PHE A 294 7.63 11.98 -16.90
CA PHE A 294 8.38 13.20 -16.64
C PHE A 294 9.69 12.90 -15.90
N THR A 295 10.72 13.67 -16.16
CA THR A 295 12.02 13.52 -15.48
C THR A 295 12.08 14.26 -14.14
N THR A 296 11.27 15.31 -13.95
CA THR A 296 11.20 16.10 -12.71
C THR A 296 9.77 16.54 -12.43
N GLU A 297 9.45 16.80 -11.15
CA GLU A 297 8.17 17.39 -10.74
C GLU A 297 7.93 18.75 -11.40
N SER A 298 8.97 19.59 -11.47
CA SER A 298 8.86 20.91 -12.11
C SER A 298 8.56 20.84 -13.61
N ALA A 299 9.11 19.85 -14.33
CA ALA A 299 8.79 19.64 -15.74
C ALA A 299 7.32 19.27 -15.93
N GLN A 300 6.81 18.38 -15.11
CA GLN A 300 5.40 17.98 -15.08
C GLN A 300 4.49 19.19 -14.74
N TYR A 301 4.85 19.93 -13.69
CA TYR A 301 4.05 21.07 -13.22
C TYR A 301 3.97 22.19 -14.26
N ASN A 302 5.06 22.48 -14.98
CA ASN A 302 5.03 23.43 -16.08
C ASN A 302 4.07 23.02 -17.20
N VAL A 303 4.01 21.74 -17.56
CA VAL A 303 3.07 21.23 -18.57
C VAL A 303 1.63 21.29 -18.02
N LEU A 304 1.42 20.95 -16.75
CA LEU A 304 0.11 21.07 -16.10
C LEU A 304 -0.41 22.51 -16.11
N GLN A 305 0.43 23.48 -15.76
CA GLN A 305 0.07 24.91 -15.81
C GLN A 305 -0.23 25.37 -17.24
N ALA A 306 0.54 24.94 -18.23
CA ALA A 306 0.29 25.23 -19.63
C ALA A 306 -1.04 24.63 -20.11
N SER A 307 -1.36 23.39 -19.70
CA SER A 307 -2.65 22.74 -19.95
C SER A 307 -3.81 23.53 -19.34
N ALA A 308 -3.66 23.99 -18.11
CA ALA A 308 -4.65 24.81 -17.40
C ALA A 308 -4.90 26.16 -18.08
N ALA A 309 -3.88 26.75 -18.70
CA ALA A 309 -3.96 28.01 -19.46
C ALA A 309 -4.54 27.82 -20.87
N GLY A 310 -4.90 26.62 -21.30
CA GLY A 310 -5.36 26.31 -22.66
C GLY A 310 -4.26 26.40 -23.70
N GLY A 311 -3.00 26.26 -23.31
CA GLY A 311 -1.84 26.23 -24.20
C GLY A 311 -1.87 25.06 -25.17
N GLY A 312 -1.46 25.29 -26.42
CA GLY A 312 -1.28 24.19 -27.39
C GLY A 312 -0.05 23.33 -27.03
N GLY A 313 -0.16 22.03 -27.16
CA GLY A 313 0.91 21.08 -26.86
C GLY A 313 0.41 19.85 -26.12
N GLN A 314 1.31 19.21 -25.37
CA GLN A 314 0.93 18.10 -24.51
C GLN A 314 0.01 18.57 -23.40
N THR A 315 -1.13 17.91 -23.22
CA THR A 315 -2.09 18.17 -22.14
C THR A 315 -1.95 17.12 -21.04
N ILE A 316 -2.25 17.51 -19.79
CA ILE A 316 -2.35 16.60 -18.64
C ILE A 316 -3.74 16.78 -18.04
N ASP A 317 -4.53 15.71 -18.02
CA ASP A 317 -5.84 15.72 -17.36
C ASP A 317 -5.75 15.36 -15.89
N VAL A 318 -4.82 14.48 -15.53
CA VAL A 318 -4.50 14.13 -14.15
C VAL A 318 -3.00 14.30 -13.95
N GLY A 319 -2.64 15.28 -13.16
CA GLY A 319 -1.26 15.59 -12.78
C GLY A 319 -1.15 15.80 -11.28
N TYR A 320 -0.10 16.48 -10.82
CA TYR A 320 0.12 16.75 -9.40
C TYR A 320 0.93 18.03 -9.16
N LEU A 321 0.81 18.55 -7.94
CA LEU A 321 1.63 19.67 -7.46
C LEU A 321 2.91 19.11 -6.81
N PRO A 322 4.06 19.73 -7.06
CA PRO A 322 5.22 19.59 -6.20
C PRO A 322 4.86 19.96 -4.74
N THR A 323 5.44 19.29 -3.76
CA THR A 323 5.15 19.59 -2.35
C THR A 323 5.54 21.02 -1.98
N THR A 324 6.60 21.56 -2.62
CA THR A 324 7.06 22.96 -2.44
C THR A 324 6.05 23.99 -2.91
N ASP A 325 5.21 23.66 -3.88
CA ASP A 325 4.17 24.54 -4.44
C ASP A 325 2.79 24.29 -3.79
N ALA A 326 2.74 23.40 -2.81
CA ALA A 326 1.50 23.04 -2.13
C ALA A 326 0.91 24.24 -1.39
N PRO A 327 -0.38 24.56 -1.60
CA PRO A 327 -1.04 25.60 -0.81
C PRO A 327 -1.20 25.13 0.64
N THR A 328 -0.81 25.98 1.61
CA THR A 328 -1.00 25.63 3.03
C THR A 328 -2.46 25.29 3.31
N LYS A 329 -2.67 24.12 3.89
CA LYS A 329 -4.01 23.60 4.22
C LYS A 329 -4.49 24.19 5.54
N PRO A 330 -5.62 24.93 5.59
CA PRO A 330 -6.22 25.35 6.85
C PRO A 330 -6.59 24.15 7.72
N ALA A 331 -6.57 24.33 9.06
CA ALA A 331 -6.74 23.25 10.03
C ALA A 331 -7.99 22.38 9.81
N ASN A 332 -9.09 22.99 9.40
CA ASN A 332 -10.39 22.33 9.20
C ASN A 332 -10.76 22.12 7.72
N ALA A 333 -9.82 22.33 6.80
CA ALA A 333 -10.03 22.12 5.38
C ALA A 333 -9.39 20.81 4.91
N THR A 334 -9.90 20.27 3.81
CA THR A 334 -9.28 19.12 3.13
C THR A 334 -8.10 19.55 2.29
N VAL A 335 -8.18 20.75 1.68
CA VAL A 335 -7.16 21.34 0.81
C VAL A 335 -7.02 22.84 1.09
N GLY A 336 -5.89 23.43 0.68
CA GLY A 336 -5.69 24.87 0.57
C GLY A 336 -6.30 25.42 -0.72
N THR A 337 -6.06 26.70 -1.02
CA THR A 337 -6.50 27.33 -2.28
C THR A 337 -5.71 26.76 -3.44
N ASN A 338 -6.41 26.08 -4.36
CA ASN A 338 -5.76 25.45 -5.52
C ASN A 338 -5.09 26.52 -6.42
N PRO A 339 -3.78 26.43 -6.71
CA PRO A 339 -3.08 27.36 -7.60
C PRO A 339 -3.35 27.07 -9.09
N VAL A 340 -3.92 25.91 -9.46
CA VAL A 340 -4.15 25.49 -10.85
C VAL A 340 -5.60 25.74 -11.25
N HIS A 341 -5.83 26.75 -12.08
CA HIS A 341 -7.18 27.05 -12.57
C HIS A 341 -7.73 25.95 -13.48
N GLY A 342 -9.03 25.65 -13.35
CA GLY A 342 -9.68 24.61 -14.16
C GLY A 342 -9.38 23.19 -13.70
N TYR A 343 -8.69 23.03 -12.57
CA TYR A 343 -8.41 21.73 -11.93
C TYR A 343 -8.94 21.70 -10.50
N THR A 344 -9.13 20.50 -10.00
CA THR A 344 -9.48 20.22 -8.60
C THR A 344 -8.30 19.52 -7.94
N LEU A 345 -7.81 20.11 -6.83
CA LEU A 345 -6.77 19.51 -5.99
C LEU A 345 -7.39 18.42 -5.10
N ASP A 346 -6.94 17.19 -5.30
CA ASP A 346 -7.37 15.99 -4.57
C ASP A 346 -6.17 15.24 -3.98
N PRO A 347 -5.81 15.52 -2.72
CA PRO A 347 -4.66 14.88 -2.07
C PRO A 347 -4.88 13.39 -1.86
N LEU A 348 -3.98 12.58 -2.39
CA LEU A 348 -3.97 11.14 -2.19
C LEU A 348 -3.11 10.75 -0.97
N TYR A 349 -3.66 9.97 -0.08
CA TYR A 349 -2.97 9.35 1.04
C TYR A 349 -3.00 7.83 0.90
N THR A 350 -1.83 7.20 1.00
CA THR A 350 -1.76 5.74 1.03
C THR A 350 -2.22 5.19 2.38
N TRP A 351 -2.79 3.99 2.37
CA TRP A 351 -3.01 3.26 3.60
C TRP A 351 -1.71 2.56 3.99
N GLY A 352 -0.97 3.21 4.89
CA GLY A 352 0.37 2.80 5.23
C GLY A 352 0.85 3.43 6.53
N ILE A 353 2.10 3.12 6.87
CA ILE A 353 2.85 3.67 7.99
C ILE A 353 4.14 4.28 7.48
N ASN A 354 4.64 5.31 8.14
CA ASN A 354 5.96 5.85 7.85
C ASN A 354 6.87 5.76 9.07
N TYR A 355 8.12 5.40 8.84
CA TYR A 355 9.10 5.14 9.89
C TYR A 355 10.52 5.17 9.34
N PHE A 356 11.49 5.26 10.23
CA PHE A 356 12.87 4.90 9.90
C PHE A 356 13.43 3.89 10.91
N PRO A 357 14.21 2.90 10.45
CA PRO A 357 14.80 1.88 11.31
C PRO A 357 15.95 2.41 12.17
N VAL A 358 16.05 1.82 13.35
CA VAL A 358 17.24 1.86 14.20
C VAL A 358 17.86 0.46 14.24
N ASN A 359 19.11 0.32 13.83
CA ASN A 359 19.72 -1.00 13.60
C ASN A 359 20.17 -1.66 14.91
N PHE A 360 19.40 -2.62 15.40
CA PHE A 360 19.78 -3.40 16.61
C PHE A 360 20.99 -4.31 16.39
N GLN A 361 21.31 -4.58 15.12
CA GLN A 361 22.44 -5.42 14.70
C GLN A 361 23.66 -4.58 14.32
N SER A 362 23.63 -3.26 14.59
CA SER A 362 24.72 -2.33 14.24
C SER A 362 26.07 -2.80 14.74
N THR A 363 27.05 -2.81 13.83
CA THR A 363 28.46 -3.12 14.11
C THR A 363 29.34 -1.88 14.30
N THR A 364 28.75 -0.67 14.31
CA THR A 364 29.47 0.60 14.58
C THR A 364 29.90 0.74 16.02
N GLY A 365 29.37 -0.07 16.93
CA GLY A 365 29.53 0.03 18.38
C GLY A 365 28.28 0.63 19.06
N ASN A 366 27.32 1.17 18.34
CA ASN A 366 26.10 1.78 18.89
C ASN A 366 24.95 0.77 19.11
N GLY A 367 25.04 -0.44 18.57
CA GLY A 367 24.01 -1.47 18.72
C GLY A 367 23.49 -1.67 20.15
N PRO A 368 24.36 -1.73 21.20
CA PRO A 368 23.91 -1.81 22.58
C PRO A 368 23.01 -0.66 23.02
N ILE A 369 23.25 0.57 22.54
CA ILE A 369 22.42 1.76 22.85
C ILE A 369 21.07 1.65 22.13
N LEU A 370 21.08 1.30 20.82
CA LEU A 370 19.88 1.20 19.98
C LEU A 370 18.92 0.11 20.47
N LYS A 371 19.43 -0.94 21.12
CA LYS A 371 18.62 -1.98 21.78
C LYS A 371 17.88 -1.50 23.03
N GLN A 372 18.28 -0.39 23.65
CA GLN A 372 17.62 0.10 24.87
C GLN A 372 16.27 0.75 24.53
N LEU A 373 15.21 0.25 25.12
CA LEU A 373 13.86 0.79 24.87
C LEU A 373 13.75 2.27 25.23
N TYR A 374 14.29 2.68 26.40
CA TYR A 374 14.26 4.08 26.82
C TYR A 374 14.97 5.01 25.82
N PHE A 375 16.00 4.53 25.10
CA PHE A 375 16.68 5.32 24.08
C PHE A 375 15.80 5.51 22.85
N ARG A 376 15.09 4.48 22.39
CA ARG A 376 14.12 4.60 21.29
C ARG A 376 12.94 5.49 21.67
N GLN A 377 12.46 5.41 22.93
CA GLN A 377 11.47 6.34 23.47
C GLN A 377 12.00 7.78 23.48
N THR A 378 13.29 7.97 23.84
CA THR A 378 13.95 9.28 23.76
C THR A 378 13.91 9.83 22.33
N LEU A 379 14.26 9.02 21.31
CA LEU A 379 14.20 9.44 19.90
C LEU A 379 12.77 9.78 19.48
N SER A 380 11.79 8.97 19.88
CA SER A 380 10.38 9.23 19.57
C SER A 380 9.88 10.53 20.20
N TYR A 381 10.23 10.83 21.45
CA TYR A 381 9.91 12.13 22.08
C TYR A 381 10.62 13.32 21.42
N LEU A 382 11.64 13.11 20.62
CA LEU A 382 12.35 14.15 19.85
C LEU A 382 11.81 14.30 18.42
N MET A 383 11.03 13.33 17.92
CA MET A 383 10.35 13.41 16.64
C MET A 383 9.11 14.31 16.77
N ASN A 384 9.11 15.47 16.12
CA ASN A 384 7.99 16.41 16.15
C ASN A 384 7.11 16.25 14.90
N GLN A 385 6.33 15.19 14.85
CA GLN A 385 5.45 14.89 13.73
C GLN A 385 4.52 16.08 13.39
N GLN A 386 3.97 16.77 14.42
CA GLN A 386 3.08 17.90 14.19
C GLN A 386 3.77 19.04 13.45
N ALA A 387 4.99 19.40 13.85
CA ALA A 387 5.71 20.49 13.20
C ALA A 387 6.10 20.13 11.76
N VAL A 388 6.44 18.87 11.48
CA VAL A 388 6.70 18.40 10.10
C VAL A 388 5.42 18.46 9.26
N ILE A 389 4.28 18.02 9.81
CA ILE A 389 2.99 18.07 9.11
C ILE A 389 2.60 19.52 8.79
N GLN A 390 2.72 20.44 9.75
CA GLN A 390 2.30 21.83 9.57
C GLN A 390 3.31 22.68 8.76
N GLY A 391 4.59 22.40 8.89
CA GLY A 391 5.68 23.09 8.17
C GLY A 391 5.90 22.51 6.78
N PRO A 392 6.91 21.64 6.59
CA PRO A 392 7.32 21.22 5.25
C PRO A 392 6.26 20.43 4.48
N LEU A 393 5.27 19.81 5.15
CA LEU A 393 4.15 19.12 4.50
C LEU A 393 2.90 20.02 4.32
N HIS A 394 2.97 21.31 4.65
CA HIS A 394 1.88 22.29 4.47
C HIS A 394 0.50 21.82 5.00
N GLY A 395 0.47 20.94 6.01
CA GLY A 395 -0.73 20.31 6.55
C GLY A 395 -1.15 19.01 5.82
N TYR A 396 -0.46 18.58 4.78
CA TYR A 396 -0.75 17.38 4.01
C TYR A 396 0.04 16.17 4.52
N GLY A 397 -0.11 15.87 5.79
CA GLY A 397 0.45 14.69 6.42
C GLY A 397 -0.50 14.09 7.45
N LYS A 398 -0.22 12.84 7.83
CA LYS A 398 -0.95 12.10 8.86
C LYS A 398 0.05 11.56 9.88
N TYR A 399 -0.39 11.42 11.14
CA TYR A 399 0.46 10.81 12.15
C TYR A 399 0.62 9.31 11.90
N THR A 400 1.81 8.80 12.11
CA THR A 400 2.06 7.37 12.35
C THR A 400 2.25 7.17 13.85
N VAL A 401 1.47 6.28 14.44
CA VAL A 401 1.44 6.07 15.90
C VAL A 401 1.80 4.64 16.30
N GLY A 402 2.04 3.79 15.32
CA GLY A 402 2.34 2.37 15.51
C GLY A 402 2.33 1.62 14.18
N PRO A 403 2.26 0.29 14.21
CA PRO A 403 2.43 -0.56 13.03
C PRO A 403 1.22 -0.63 12.09
N VAL A 404 0.16 0.15 12.32
CA VAL A 404 -1.04 0.18 11.46
C VAL A 404 -1.37 1.61 11.10
N GLY A 405 -1.68 1.85 9.83
CA GLY A 405 -1.99 3.17 9.29
C GLY A 405 -3.19 3.83 9.96
N THR A 406 -3.05 5.12 10.26
CA THR A 406 -4.12 5.93 10.89
C THR A 406 -5.10 6.50 9.87
N TYR A 407 -4.71 6.55 8.60
CA TYR A 407 -5.53 7.10 7.53
C TYR A 407 -5.39 6.29 6.21
N PRO A 408 -6.51 5.98 5.53
CA PRO A 408 -7.87 6.13 6.05
C PRO A 408 -8.06 5.31 7.33
N THR A 409 -8.91 5.81 8.24
CA THR A 409 -9.18 5.08 9.49
C THR A 409 -9.97 3.82 9.18
N THR A 410 -9.40 2.68 9.52
CA THR A 410 -10.01 1.37 9.31
C THR A 410 -10.47 0.73 10.61
N GLN A 411 -11.22 -0.38 10.50
CA GLN A 411 -11.55 -1.23 11.64
C GLN A 411 -10.32 -1.93 12.24
N TYR A 412 -9.22 -1.99 11.50
CA TYR A 412 -7.98 -2.63 11.92
C TYR A 412 -7.14 -1.80 12.88
N LEU A 413 -7.33 -0.47 12.91
CA LEU A 413 -6.63 0.39 13.87
C LEU A 413 -7.20 0.20 15.27
N SER A 414 -6.33 -0.09 16.24
CA SER A 414 -6.72 -0.33 17.63
C SER A 414 -7.38 0.91 18.28
N PRO A 415 -8.23 0.72 19.32
CA PRO A 415 -8.77 1.83 20.09
C PRO A 415 -7.70 2.75 20.69
N LYS A 416 -6.53 2.21 21.08
CA LYS A 416 -5.40 3.03 21.57
C LYS A 416 -4.73 3.78 20.42
N GLY A 417 -4.50 3.14 19.28
CA GLY A 417 -3.96 3.82 18.08
C GLY A 417 -4.83 5.00 17.63
N LYS A 418 -6.16 4.92 17.81
CA LYS A 418 -7.08 6.04 17.55
C LYS A 418 -6.97 7.20 18.54
N GLN A 419 -6.36 7.00 19.70
CA GLN A 419 -6.15 8.06 20.70
C GLN A 419 -4.97 8.98 20.36
N GLY A 420 -4.07 8.54 19.46
CA GLY A 420 -2.94 9.32 18.97
C GLY A 420 -1.59 8.75 19.34
N ASP A 421 -0.55 9.56 19.16
CA ASP A 421 0.84 9.18 19.37
C ASP A 421 1.12 8.87 20.87
N PRO A 422 1.60 7.66 21.19
CA PRO A 422 1.96 7.31 22.56
C PRO A 422 3.22 8.04 23.08
N PHE A 423 4.02 8.62 22.18
CA PHE A 423 5.25 9.35 22.48
C PHE A 423 5.26 10.74 21.82
N PRO A 424 4.31 11.63 22.15
CA PRO A 424 4.23 12.94 21.51
C PRO A 424 5.47 13.77 21.83
N TYR A 425 5.83 14.67 20.92
CA TYR A 425 7.03 15.51 21.04
C TYR A 425 7.17 16.14 22.44
N ASN A 426 8.24 15.78 23.14
CA ASN A 426 8.52 16.26 24.50
C ASN A 426 10.04 16.17 24.82
N PRO A 427 10.83 17.19 24.47
CA PRO A 427 12.28 17.19 24.77
C PRO A 427 12.60 17.12 26.25
N THR A 428 11.69 17.58 27.11
CA THR A 428 11.87 17.50 28.57
C THR A 428 11.85 16.05 29.05
N LEU A 429 10.87 15.25 28.59
CA LEU A 429 10.83 13.82 28.90
C LEU A 429 12.01 13.06 28.27
N ALA A 430 12.40 13.40 27.05
CA ALA A 430 13.59 12.85 26.41
C ALA A 430 14.84 13.04 27.28
N LYS A 431 15.06 14.27 27.79
CA LYS A 431 16.17 14.58 28.70
C LYS A 431 16.06 13.82 30.01
N GLN A 432 14.88 13.73 30.60
CA GLN A 432 14.64 12.99 31.85
C GLN A 432 14.96 11.49 31.70
N LEU A 433 14.54 10.87 30.59
CA LEU A 433 14.86 9.47 30.29
C LEU A 433 16.36 9.23 30.25
N LEU A 434 17.11 10.06 29.53
CA LEU A 434 18.58 9.95 29.49
C LEU A 434 19.17 10.08 30.89
N THR A 435 18.79 11.12 31.65
CA THR A 435 19.34 11.37 33.00
C THR A 435 19.02 10.21 33.95
N SER A 436 17.80 9.70 33.95
CA SER A 436 17.38 8.58 34.83
C SER A 436 18.07 7.25 34.47
N HIS A 437 18.56 7.12 33.22
CA HIS A 437 19.34 5.96 32.78
C HIS A 437 20.85 6.20 32.76
N GLY A 438 21.33 7.03 33.65
CA GLY A 438 22.78 7.17 33.95
C GLY A 438 23.60 7.90 32.87
N TRP A 439 22.95 8.70 32.03
CA TRP A 439 23.65 9.56 31.07
C TRP A 439 23.95 10.93 31.66
N LYS A 440 25.15 11.40 31.49
CA LYS A 440 25.55 12.80 31.75
C LYS A 440 25.12 13.64 30.57
N VAL A 441 23.89 14.19 30.70
CA VAL A 441 23.27 14.97 29.61
C VAL A 441 23.99 16.31 29.44
N THR A 442 24.47 16.58 28.23
CA THR A 442 25.18 17.82 27.85
C THR A 442 24.43 18.49 26.70
N PRO A 443 23.43 19.35 26.98
CA PRO A 443 22.68 20.07 25.95
C PRO A 443 23.63 20.87 25.03
N ASN A 444 23.39 20.80 23.72
CA ASN A 444 24.19 21.42 22.66
C ASN A 444 25.67 20.93 22.62
N GLY A 445 25.96 19.87 23.34
CA GLY A 445 27.25 19.16 23.33
C GLY A 445 27.04 17.69 23.02
N VAL A 446 27.83 16.80 23.64
CA VAL A 446 27.68 15.35 23.46
C VAL A 446 27.44 14.69 24.82
N THR A 447 26.28 14.07 24.96
CA THR A 447 25.89 13.27 26.13
C THR A 447 26.69 11.97 26.17
N THR A 448 27.21 11.61 27.35
CA THR A 448 28.04 10.41 27.55
C THR A 448 27.49 9.55 28.69
N CYS A 449 27.70 8.25 28.59
CA CYS A 449 27.33 7.32 29.65
C CYS A 449 28.22 7.54 30.89
N GLU A 450 27.61 7.92 32.00
CA GLU A 450 28.28 8.09 33.29
C GLU A 450 28.17 6.84 34.16
N THR A 451 27.01 6.18 34.12
CA THR A 451 26.70 4.98 34.93
C THR A 451 26.33 3.81 34.02
N PRO A 452 27.30 2.97 33.59
CA PRO A 452 27.06 1.90 32.60
C PRO A 452 25.96 0.91 33.00
N SER A 453 25.82 0.59 34.29
CA SER A 453 24.76 -0.29 34.79
C SER A 453 23.34 0.25 34.57
N LEU A 454 23.18 1.56 34.43
CA LEU A 454 21.94 2.23 34.11
C LEU A 454 21.80 2.53 32.62
N CYS A 455 22.94 2.83 31.91
CA CYS A 455 22.90 3.07 30.47
C CYS A 455 22.47 1.82 29.67
N GLY A 456 22.67 0.63 30.22
CA GLY A 456 22.19 -0.62 29.67
C GLY A 456 23.26 -1.62 29.28
N ALA A 457 22.86 -2.85 29.05
CA ALA A 457 23.75 -3.96 28.76
C ALA A 457 24.63 -3.66 27.53
N GLY A 458 25.95 -3.79 27.67
CA GLY A 458 26.93 -3.56 26.61
C GLY A 458 27.31 -2.10 26.36
N VAL A 459 26.68 -1.14 27.05
CA VAL A 459 27.07 0.29 26.99
C VAL A 459 28.25 0.55 27.93
N ARG A 460 29.26 1.26 27.44
CA ARG A 460 30.50 1.51 28.19
C ARG A 460 30.51 2.90 28.84
N GLN A 461 31.24 3.04 29.95
CA GLN A 461 31.48 4.35 30.55
C GLN A 461 32.15 5.28 29.54
N GLY A 462 31.69 6.51 29.47
CA GLY A 462 32.16 7.51 28.53
C GLY A 462 31.69 7.34 27.10
N GLN A 463 30.93 6.27 26.79
CA GLN A 463 30.35 6.09 25.46
C GLN A 463 29.43 7.26 25.12
N ALA A 464 29.65 7.88 23.95
CA ALA A 464 28.93 9.06 23.49
C ALA A 464 27.66 8.70 22.75
N LEU A 465 26.62 9.51 22.89
CA LEU A 465 25.45 9.47 22.01
C LEU A 465 25.76 10.19 20.68
N SER A 466 26.39 9.47 19.77
CA SER A 466 26.80 9.99 18.46
C SER A 466 26.50 8.96 17.37
N PHE A 467 25.67 9.33 16.41
CA PHE A 467 25.13 8.44 15.37
C PHE A 467 25.22 9.08 14.00
N THR A 468 25.31 8.25 12.96
CA THR A 468 25.13 8.68 11.57
C THR A 468 23.73 8.28 11.10
N LEU A 469 23.06 9.19 10.38
CA LEU A 469 21.72 8.99 9.83
C LEU A 469 21.73 9.31 8.33
N PRO A 470 22.00 8.31 7.46
CA PRO A 470 21.74 8.41 6.03
C PRO A 470 20.26 8.66 5.78
N TYR A 471 19.95 9.64 4.91
CA TYR A 471 18.57 9.89 4.50
C TYR A 471 18.47 10.18 3.00
N ALA A 472 17.32 9.84 2.41
CA ALA A 472 17.09 9.98 0.98
C ALA A 472 16.94 11.44 0.58
N THR A 473 17.61 11.82 -0.51
CA THR A 473 17.43 13.10 -1.22
C THR A 473 16.41 12.98 -2.33
N GLY A 474 15.95 14.12 -2.84
CA GLY A 474 14.96 14.21 -3.92
C GLY A 474 13.54 14.52 -3.43
N THR A 475 13.34 14.53 -2.11
CA THR A 475 12.07 14.93 -1.47
C THR A 475 12.38 15.93 -0.37
N ASP A 476 12.04 17.19 -0.56
CA ASP A 476 12.50 18.31 0.28
C ASP A 476 12.00 18.25 1.73
N TRP A 477 10.80 17.72 1.97
CA TRP A 477 10.26 17.61 3.31
C TRP A 477 11.05 16.64 4.20
N ILE A 478 11.70 15.59 3.62
CA ILE A 478 12.54 14.64 4.37
C ILE A 478 13.78 15.34 4.91
N ALA A 479 14.46 16.15 4.10
CA ALA A 479 15.61 16.92 4.53
C ALA A 479 15.25 17.89 5.67
N SER A 480 14.09 18.54 5.58
CA SER A 480 13.56 19.43 6.61
C SER A 480 13.25 18.69 7.91
N GLU A 481 12.61 17.50 7.82
CA GLU A 481 12.32 16.64 8.95
C GLU A 481 13.60 16.17 9.66
N MET A 482 14.58 15.70 8.91
CA MET A 482 15.86 15.23 9.48
C MET A 482 16.64 16.37 10.14
N THR A 483 16.63 17.56 9.56
CA THR A 483 17.24 18.75 10.16
C THR A 483 16.54 19.15 11.46
N GLN A 484 15.22 19.06 11.50
CA GLN A 484 14.44 19.31 12.73
C GLN A 484 14.77 18.26 13.81
N LEU A 485 14.80 16.97 13.46
CA LEU A 485 15.18 15.91 14.39
C LEU A 485 16.60 16.11 14.92
N GLN A 486 17.55 16.47 14.06
CA GLN A 486 18.93 16.79 14.46
C GLN A 486 18.98 17.94 15.48
N SER A 487 18.24 19.02 15.23
CA SER A 487 18.14 20.17 16.15
C SER A 487 17.57 19.74 17.51
N ASN A 488 16.46 18.98 17.50
CA ASN A 488 15.84 18.46 18.71
C ASN A 488 16.78 17.52 19.49
N ALA A 489 17.48 16.63 18.79
CA ALA A 489 18.47 15.73 19.38
C ALA A 489 19.66 16.48 20.00
N THR A 490 20.15 17.51 19.32
CA THR A 490 21.23 18.37 19.81
C THR A 490 20.83 19.07 21.13
N SER A 491 19.57 19.46 21.28
CA SER A 491 19.05 20.11 22.50
C SER A 491 19.20 19.25 23.77
N VAL A 492 19.28 17.93 23.61
CA VAL A 492 19.50 16.96 24.70
C VAL A 492 20.88 16.29 24.61
N GLY A 493 21.77 16.79 23.76
CA GLY A 493 23.15 16.32 23.63
C GLY A 493 23.30 15.01 22.85
N ILE A 494 22.36 14.65 22.00
CA ILE A 494 22.52 13.55 21.02
C ILE A 494 23.05 14.15 19.73
N LYS A 495 24.23 13.69 19.31
CA LYS A 495 24.84 14.08 18.03
C LYS A 495 24.29 13.18 16.92
N LEU A 496 23.51 13.75 15.99
CA LEU A 496 23.12 13.11 14.74
C LEU A 496 23.90 13.72 13.58
N SER A 497 24.70 12.92 12.90
CA SER A 497 25.40 13.32 11.68
C SER A 497 24.54 12.94 10.50
N LEU A 498 23.89 13.91 9.87
CA LEU A 498 23.04 13.71 8.70
C LEU A 498 23.90 13.43 7.47
N ASP A 499 23.50 12.41 6.67
CA ASP A 499 24.22 11.95 5.49
C ASP A 499 23.23 11.83 4.31
N PRO A 500 23.05 12.93 3.54
CA PRO A 500 22.12 12.93 2.40
C PRO A 500 22.63 12.04 1.27
N ARG A 501 21.81 11.10 0.79
CA ARG A 501 22.15 10.14 -0.26
C ARG A 501 20.98 9.94 -1.24
N PRO A 502 21.23 9.50 -2.48
CA PRO A 502 20.18 9.04 -3.37
C PRO A 502 19.34 7.92 -2.73
N PHE A 503 18.04 7.90 -3.01
CA PHE A 503 17.07 6.94 -2.47
C PHE A 503 17.58 5.49 -2.50
N ASN A 504 18.06 5.02 -3.68
CA ASN A 504 18.55 3.65 -3.85
C ASN A 504 19.75 3.30 -2.95
N GLN A 505 20.56 4.29 -2.59
CA GLN A 505 21.69 4.05 -1.68
C GLN A 505 21.22 3.91 -0.23
N VAL A 506 20.19 4.66 0.17
CA VAL A 506 19.63 4.56 1.54
C VAL A 506 18.85 3.26 1.69
N THR A 507 18.05 2.87 0.71
CA THR A 507 17.32 1.59 0.74
C THR A 507 18.27 0.39 0.73
N ALA A 508 19.35 0.44 -0.03
CA ALA A 508 20.39 -0.59 -0.01
C ALA A 508 21.08 -0.75 1.36
N ILE A 509 21.09 0.30 2.20
CA ILE A 509 21.63 0.26 3.55
C ILE A 509 20.60 -0.27 4.54
N GLY A 510 19.39 0.26 4.54
CA GLY A 510 18.46 0.19 5.67
C GLY A 510 17.10 -0.41 5.41
N ALA A 511 16.69 -0.71 4.17
CA ALA A 511 15.35 -1.20 3.90
C ALA A 511 15.14 -2.70 4.17
N GLY A 512 16.20 -3.45 4.45
CA GLY A 512 16.14 -4.87 4.77
C GLY A 512 16.94 -5.25 6.00
N ASN A 513 16.67 -6.44 6.52
CA ASN A 513 17.45 -7.01 7.61
C ASN A 513 18.87 -7.34 7.14
N CYS A 514 19.88 -6.66 7.68
CA CYS A 514 21.25 -6.77 7.19
C CYS A 514 21.86 -8.17 7.39
N VAL A 515 21.43 -8.92 8.41
CA VAL A 515 21.93 -10.28 8.66
C VAL A 515 21.31 -11.28 7.69
N THR A 516 20.00 -11.26 7.52
CA THR A 516 19.31 -12.19 6.61
C THR A 516 19.59 -11.89 5.14
N ALA A 517 19.75 -10.62 4.79
CA ALA A 517 20.13 -10.19 3.44
C ALA A 517 21.63 -10.34 3.14
N HIS A 518 22.46 -10.74 4.12
CA HIS A 518 23.92 -10.84 4.00
C HIS A 518 24.60 -9.55 3.51
N ILE A 519 24.09 -8.40 3.95
CA ILE A 519 24.66 -7.08 3.66
C ILE A 519 25.35 -6.48 4.90
N SER A 520 26.03 -5.35 4.75
CA SER A 520 26.73 -4.70 5.86
C SER A 520 25.77 -4.20 6.93
N CYS A 521 26.01 -4.55 8.19
CA CYS A 521 25.33 -3.98 9.36
C CYS A 521 26.08 -2.77 9.95
N ALA A 522 27.03 -2.17 9.23
CA ALA A 522 27.82 -1.02 9.71
C ALA A 522 27.05 0.30 9.53
N TRP A 523 25.85 0.38 10.07
CA TRP A 523 24.99 1.56 10.10
C TRP A 523 24.17 1.59 11.39
N ASP A 524 23.70 2.79 11.80
CA ASP A 524 22.93 3.00 13.03
C ASP A 524 21.46 3.24 12.78
N MET A 525 21.15 4.14 11.88
CA MET A 525 19.80 4.57 11.49
C MET A 525 19.81 4.84 9.99
N ALA A 526 18.65 4.76 9.33
CA ALA A 526 18.53 5.11 7.90
C ALA A 526 17.10 5.56 7.59
N ASN A 527 16.92 6.66 6.85
CA ASN A 527 15.61 7.16 6.48
C ASN A 527 15.48 7.29 4.95
N TRP A 528 14.76 6.40 4.31
CA TRP A 528 14.48 6.48 2.87
C TRP A 528 13.24 7.32 2.53
N GLY A 529 12.52 7.87 3.55
CA GLY A 529 11.40 8.79 3.38
C GLY A 529 10.06 8.13 3.03
N GLY A 530 10.02 6.82 2.90
CA GLY A 530 8.80 6.04 2.74
C GLY A 530 8.80 4.91 3.76
N GLY A 531 7.67 4.57 4.33
CA GLY A 531 7.53 3.47 5.25
C GLY A 531 7.05 2.21 4.53
N TRP A 532 5.84 1.77 4.89
CA TRP A 532 5.19 0.61 4.33
C TRP A 532 3.76 0.95 3.90
N THR A 533 3.42 0.64 2.68
CA THR A 533 2.03 0.67 2.19
C THR A 533 1.52 -0.76 2.17
N PHE A 534 0.33 -0.99 2.78
CA PHE A 534 -0.24 -2.33 2.88
C PHE A 534 -0.85 -2.77 1.54
N VAL A 535 0.03 -3.17 0.61
CA VAL A 535 -0.26 -3.73 -0.71
C VAL A 535 0.86 -4.73 -1.06
N PRO A 536 0.56 -6.00 -1.28
CA PRO A 536 -0.72 -6.70 -1.28
C PRO A 536 -1.16 -7.27 0.09
N ASP A 537 -0.53 -6.90 1.18
CA ASP A 537 -0.84 -7.36 2.54
C ASP A 537 -1.95 -6.50 3.18
N TYR A 538 -3.16 -6.60 2.65
CA TYR A 538 -4.32 -5.76 3.03
C TYR A 538 -4.89 -6.04 4.43
N TYR A 539 -4.44 -7.05 5.13
CA TYR A 539 -4.70 -7.26 6.56
C TYR A 539 -3.43 -6.94 7.33
N PRO A 540 -3.40 -5.85 8.13
CA PRO A 540 -2.15 -5.24 8.59
C PRO A 540 -1.55 -6.00 9.77
N THR A 541 -1.05 -7.17 9.52
CA THR A 541 -0.28 -8.00 10.45
C THR A 541 1.21 -7.71 10.33
N GLY A 542 2.01 -8.21 11.23
CA GLY A 542 3.41 -7.82 11.35
C GLY A 542 4.43 -8.81 10.85
N GLU A 543 4.01 -9.88 10.18
CA GLU A 543 4.91 -10.96 9.76
C GLU A 543 5.98 -10.49 8.78
N THR A 544 5.62 -9.62 7.87
CA THR A 544 6.55 -9.09 6.86
C THR A 544 7.61 -8.18 7.48
N LEU A 545 7.19 -7.23 8.34
CA LEU A 545 8.06 -6.16 8.84
C LEU A 545 8.70 -6.44 10.19
N PHE A 546 8.04 -7.21 11.08
CA PHE A 546 8.41 -7.25 12.49
C PHE A 546 8.61 -8.65 13.05
N LEU A 547 8.36 -9.71 12.26
CA LEU A 547 8.66 -11.08 12.69
C LEU A 547 10.18 -11.27 12.76
N THR A 548 10.65 -11.95 13.81
CA THR A 548 12.08 -12.29 13.93
C THR A 548 12.58 -13.03 12.70
N GLY A 549 13.64 -12.52 12.08
CA GLY A 549 14.26 -13.12 10.89
C GLY A 549 13.59 -12.81 9.56
N SER A 550 12.48 -12.04 9.53
CA SER A 550 11.93 -11.57 8.27
C SER A 550 12.93 -10.69 7.51
N GLY A 551 12.96 -10.84 6.18
CA GLY A 551 13.86 -10.07 5.31
C GLY A 551 13.60 -8.56 5.34
N ALA A 552 12.35 -8.15 5.52
CA ALA A 552 11.95 -6.75 5.62
C ALA A 552 11.96 -6.20 7.06
N ASN A 553 12.37 -6.98 8.06
CA ASN A 553 12.58 -6.51 9.43
C ASN A 553 13.89 -5.69 9.49
N SER A 554 13.83 -4.46 9.03
CA SER A 554 14.99 -3.56 8.81
C SER A 554 15.84 -3.33 10.05
N SER A 555 15.18 -3.15 11.20
CA SER A 555 15.88 -2.94 12.47
C SER A 555 16.60 -4.19 13.01
N GLY A 556 16.25 -5.37 12.51
CA GLY A 556 16.67 -6.64 13.10
C GLY A 556 16.08 -6.87 14.49
N TYR A 557 14.88 -6.33 14.74
CA TYR A 557 14.15 -6.52 16.01
C TYR A 557 13.84 -7.99 16.24
N THR A 558 14.12 -8.46 17.46
CA THR A 558 13.92 -9.86 17.85
C THR A 558 13.17 -9.91 19.18
N SER A 559 12.00 -10.53 19.20
CA SER A 559 11.18 -10.68 20.41
C SER A 559 10.22 -11.85 20.30
N SER A 560 10.40 -12.87 21.12
CA SER A 560 9.49 -14.03 21.17
C SER A 560 8.05 -13.65 21.56
N VAL A 561 7.87 -12.56 22.32
CA VAL A 561 6.55 -12.03 22.67
C VAL A 561 5.88 -11.42 21.44
N ASN A 562 6.62 -10.59 20.68
CA ASN A 562 6.14 -10.04 19.42
C ASN A 562 5.77 -11.16 18.44
N ASP A 563 6.65 -12.13 18.25
CA ASP A 563 6.45 -13.26 17.34
C ASP A 563 5.20 -14.08 17.73
N SER A 564 4.98 -14.27 19.04
CA SER A 564 3.77 -14.92 19.53
C SER A 564 2.51 -14.13 19.19
N TYR A 565 2.51 -12.80 19.38
CA TYR A 565 1.37 -11.96 19.03
C TYR A 565 1.12 -11.93 17.52
N ILE A 566 2.16 -11.81 16.70
CA ILE A 566 2.05 -11.91 15.24
C ILE A 566 1.40 -13.24 14.86
N ASN A 567 1.92 -14.37 15.34
CA ASN A 567 1.36 -15.68 15.04
C ASN A 567 -0.11 -15.83 15.47
N GLN A 568 -0.52 -15.15 16.55
CA GLN A 568 -1.94 -15.11 16.94
C GLN A 568 -2.78 -14.33 15.92
N THR A 569 -2.28 -13.26 15.31
CA THR A 569 -3.02 -12.53 14.28
C THR A 569 -3.22 -13.37 13.01
N LEU A 570 -2.27 -14.24 12.68
CA LEU A 570 -2.36 -15.11 11.51
C LEU A 570 -3.37 -16.26 11.68
N THR A 571 -3.68 -16.66 12.93
CA THR A 571 -4.50 -17.83 13.21
C THR A 571 -5.86 -17.51 13.86
N SER A 572 -5.98 -16.36 14.53
CA SER A 572 -7.21 -15.92 15.18
C SER A 572 -8.03 -15.02 14.26
N SER A 573 -9.33 -15.29 14.11
CA SER A 573 -10.28 -14.40 13.43
C SER A 573 -10.72 -13.19 14.27
N SER A 574 -10.27 -13.11 15.53
CA SER A 574 -10.58 -11.98 16.41
C SER A 574 -9.70 -10.77 16.13
N THR A 575 -10.32 -9.62 15.82
CA THR A 575 -9.60 -8.34 15.72
C THR A 575 -8.88 -7.95 17.00
N GLN A 576 -9.26 -8.50 18.15
CA GLN A 576 -8.58 -8.26 19.43
C GLN A 576 -7.12 -8.76 19.40
N SER A 577 -6.81 -9.84 18.70
CA SER A 577 -5.41 -10.29 18.55
C SER A 577 -4.56 -9.25 17.81
N LEU A 578 -5.12 -8.66 16.75
CA LEU A 578 -4.48 -7.57 16.01
C LEU A 578 -4.27 -6.32 16.89
N TYR A 579 -5.28 -5.93 17.67
CA TYR A 579 -5.17 -4.79 18.60
C TYR A 579 -4.13 -5.02 19.70
N THR A 580 -4.09 -6.23 20.26
CA THR A 580 -3.11 -6.59 21.29
C THR A 580 -1.68 -6.48 20.76
N TRP A 581 -1.44 -7.01 19.56
CA TRP A 581 -0.14 -6.89 18.89
C TRP A 581 0.25 -5.43 18.62
N GLN A 582 -0.65 -4.64 18.03
CA GLN A 582 -0.41 -3.23 17.72
C GLN A 582 -0.05 -2.43 18.96
N ASP A 583 -0.85 -2.57 20.02
CA ASP A 583 -0.66 -1.85 21.28
C ASP A 583 0.66 -2.21 21.96
N TYR A 584 1.08 -3.47 21.83
CA TYR A 584 2.39 -3.92 22.29
C TYR A 584 3.51 -3.29 21.46
N LEU A 585 3.45 -3.45 20.13
CA LEU A 585 4.55 -3.04 19.26
C LEU A 585 4.73 -1.51 19.24
N ALA A 586 3.63 -0.74 19.31
CA ALA A 586 3.69 0.72 19.42
C ALA A 586 4.49 1.20 20.64
N GLN A 587 4.52 0.40 21.73
CA GLN A 587 5.30 0.69 22.94
C GLN A 587 6.75 0.18 22.84
N GLN A 588 7.03 -0.83 22.02
CA GLN A 588 8.37 -1.41 21.87
C GLN A 588 9.28 -0.62 20.93
N LEU A 589 8.68 0.17 20.03
CA LEU A 589 9.39 1.03 19.06
C LEU A 589 10.54 0.29 18.35
N PRO A 590 10.24 -0.78 17.59
CA PRO A 590 11.26 -1.41 16.76
C PRO A 590 11.79 -0.45 15.69
N GLU A 591 10.94 0.50 15.31
CA GLU A 591 11.19 1.59 14.38
C GLU A 591 10.83 2.93 15.03
N ILE A 592 11.35 4.03 14.52
CA ILE A 592 10.92 5.38 14.93
C ILE A 592 9.82 5.85 13.98
N TRP A 593 8.61 5.99 14.52
CA TRP A 593 7.45 6.44 13.75
C TRP A 593 7.62 7.90 13.35
N GLN A 594 7.34 8.21 12.08
CA GLN A 594 7.42 9.56 11.53
C GLN A 594 6.15 9.89 10.73
N PRO A 595 5.88 11.18 10.40
CA PRO A 595 4.67 11.53 9.67
C PRO A 595 4.56 10.78 8.35
N ASN A 596 3.37 10.22 8.08
CA ASN A 596 3.04 9.73 6.76
C ASN A 596 2.58 10.92 5.90
N GLY A 597 3.44 11.39 5.02
CA GLY A 597 3.15 12.47 4.07
C GLY A 597 2.05 12.10 3.09
N VAL A 598 1.47 13.10 2.46
CA VAL A 598 0.63 12.86 1.28
C VAL A 598 1.46 12.13 0.22
N TYR A 599 0.88 11.10 -0.37
CA TYR A 599 1.55 10.37 -1.46
C TYR A 599 1.64 11.24 -2.71
N GLN A 600 0.55 11.92 -3.05
CA GLN A 600 0.48 12.80 -4.20
C GLN A 600 -0.54 13.91 -3.97
N LEU A 601 -0.20 15.15 -4.33
CA LEU A 601 -1.12 16.30 -4.41
C LEU A 601 -1.72 16.35 -5.80
N THR A 602 -2.70 15.48 -6.05
CA THR A 602 -3.23 15.24 -7.39
C THR A 602 -4.11 16.37 -7.87
N GLU A 603 -3.88 16.80 -9.10
CA GLU A 603 -4.68 17.79 -9.83
C GLU A 603 -5.49 17.10 -10.92
N VAL A 604 -6.80 17.25 -10.86
CA VAL A 604 -7.75 16.63 -11.79
C VAL A 604 -8.46 17.70 -12.61
N ASN A 605 -8.37 17.61 -13.95
CA ASN A 605 -9.06 18.51 -14.86
C ASN A 605 -10.58 18.53 -14.59
N ASN A 606 -11.15 19.73 -14.47
CA ASN A 606 -12.57 19.92 -14.14
C ASN A 606 -13.54 19.45 -15.23
N SER A 607 -13.06 19.08 -16.41
CA SER A 607 -13.86 18.39 -17.43
C SER A 607 -13.87 16.87 -17.29
N LEU A 608 -12.97 16.30 -16.47
CA LEU A 608 -12.87 14.86 -16.21
C LEU A 608 -13.61 14.50 -14.92
N ARG A 609 -14.28 13.35 -14.91
CA ARG A 609 -15.05 12.83 -13.78
C ARG A 609 -14.71 11.37 -13.52
N GLY A 610 -15.12 10.87 -12.34
CA GLY A 610 -14.90 9.50 -11.92
C GLY A 610 -13.45 9.20 -11.55
N VAL A 611 -12.63 10.24 -11.45
CA VAL A 611 -11.24 10.12 -11.06
C VAL A 611 -11.17 10.00 -9.54
N ILE A 612 -10.73 8.84 -9.09
CA ILE A 612 -10.03 8.68 -7.83
C ILE A 612 -8.61 8.44 -8.30
N PRO A 613 -7.71 9.42 -8.22
CA PRO A 613 -6.43 9.41 -8.95
C PRO A 613 -5.66 8.12 -8.75
N GLN A 614 -5.54 7.75 -7.49
CA GLN A 614 -5.23 6.41 -7.04
C GLN A 614 -6.11 6.12 -5.84
N SER A 615 -6.57 4.90 -5.68
CA SER A 615 -7.22 4.48 -4.43
C SER A 615 -6.19 4.43 -3.30
N THR A 616 -6.63 4.29 -2.07
CA THR A 616 -5.71 4.06 -0.93
C THR A 616 -4.86 2.79 -1.08
N THR A 617 -5.19 1.94 -2.04
CA THR A 617 -4.45 0.77 -2.52
C THR A 617 -3.67 1.05 -3.81
N LEU A 618 -3.51 2.32 -4.17
CA LEU A 618 -2.71 2.83 -5.29
C LEU A 618 -3.22 2.51 -6.71
N ASN A 619 -4.38 1.90 -6.87
CA ASN A 619 -4.95 1.61 -8.19
C ASN A 619 -5.54 2.86 -8.85
N ILE A 620 -5.19 3.16 -10.10
CA ILE A 620 -5.65 4.36 -10.81
C ILE A 620 -7.05 4.23 -11.45
N ASN A 621 -7.47 3.07 -11.86
CA ASN A 621 -8.82 2.71 -12.36
C ASN A 621 -9.43 3.64 -13.44
N PRO A 622 -8.77 3.90 -14.57
CA PRO A 622 -9.27 4.82 -15.59
C PRO A 622 -10.52 4.32 -16.34
N GLU A 623 -10.94 3.09 -16.13
CA GLU A 623 -12.25 2.60 -16.59
C GLU A 623 -13.45 3.32 -15.96
N ASN A 624 -13.24 3.98 -14.81
CA ASN A 624 -14.25 4.82 -14.16
C ASN A 624 -14.30 6.25 -14.74
N TRP A 625 -13.27 6.66 -15.48
CA TRP A 625 -13.10 8.05 -15.91
C TRP A 625 -13.94 8.37 -17.15
N TYR A 626 -14.47 9.57 -17.21
CA TYR A 626 -15.21 10.08 -18.36
C TYR A 626 -15.20 11.60 -18.41
N PHE A 627 -15.21 12.15 -19.61
CA PHE A 627 -15.36 13.58 -19.81
C PHE A 627 -16.80 14.03 -19.67
N VAL A 628 -16.99 15.29 -19.27
CA VAL A 628 -18.29 15.96 -19.25
C VAL A 628 -18.24 17.25 -20.10
N LYS A 629 -19.37 17.59 -20.72
CA LYS A 629 -19.60 18.92 -21.27
C LYS A 629 -20.38 19.75 -20.26
N SER A 630 -19.90 20.99 -20.05
CA SER A 630 -20.58 22.02 -19.25
C SER A 630 -21.93 22.41 -19.85
#